data_7180518dd7bc4e8e6c095702015f7d7a
#
_entry.id   7180518dd7bc4e8e6c095702015f7d7a
#
_cell.length_a   1.000
_cell.length_b   1.000
_cell.length_c   1.000
_cell.angle_alpha   90.00
_cell.angle_beta   90.00
_cell.angle_gamma   90.00
#
_symmetry.space_group_name_H-M   'P 1'
#
loop_
_entity.id
_entity.type
_entity.pdbx_description
1 polymer ?
#
loop_
_entity_poly.entity_id
_entity_poly.type
_entity_poly.pdbx_seq_one_letter_code
_entity_poly.pdbx_strand_id
1 'polypeptide(L)'
;MTEPVQLWQRRIESVASNLREAGLSAEVLCVLGSGLGGFADRLEDRVECSYADVEGLPRSSVPGHAGRFVAGTLDGVRILCAQGRVHLYEGLSPFELTLGVRAVARLGVRAALFTNAAGGLRSEWEPGTLMRITDHVNRQGGSPLLPGEGGAGNPWATEAGLGEAIDSVAEERGIAIQRGVYVAVPGPSYETPAEVRFLREFGGDAVGMSTVLEGVAAQAEGMAVAGLSCITNHAAGITAAALSHAEVLEVGRQAAARFGDLLEAVLPRFAQA
;
A
#
# COMPACT_ATOMS: atom_id res chain seq x y z
N MET A 1 -29.59 -5.71 2.99
CA MET A 1 -28.55 -5.23 2.06
C MET A 1 -29.22 -4.76 0.78
N THR A 2 -28.83 -3.61 0.25
CA THR A 2 -29.33 -3.10 -1.04
C THR A 2 -28.74 -3.92 -2.20
N GLU A 3 -29.43 -3.95 -3.37
CA GLU A 3 -28.97 -4.69 -4.56
C GLU A 3 -27.52 -4.35 -4.98
N PRO A 4 -27.06 -3.09 -4.99
CA PRO A 4 -25.67 -2.76 -5.27
C PRO A 4 -24.68 -3.39 -4.28
N VAL A 5 -24.99 -3.45 -3.00
CA VAL A 5 -24.12 -4.07 -1.98
C VAL A 5 -23.97 -5.58 -2.24
N GLN A 6 -25.09 -6.26 -2.57
CA GLN A 6 -25.05 -7.68 -2.91
C GLN A 6 -24.23 -7.98 -4.16
N LEU A 7 -24.30 -7.10 -5.17
CA LEU A 7 -23.51 -7.23 -6.38
C LEU A 7 -22.00 -7.17 -6.07
N TRP A 8 -21.58 -6.19 -5.25
CA TRP A 8 -20.19 -6.05 -4.84
C TRP A 8 -19.69 -7.22 -4.00
N GLN A 9 -20.50 -7.70 -3.05
CA GLN A 9 -20.16 -8.88 -2.26
C GLN A 9 -19.95 -10.12 -3.14
N ARG A 10 -20.80 -10.32 -4.16
CA ARG A 10 -20.61 -11.41 -5.14
C ARG A 10 -19.31 -11.24 -5.94
N ARG A 11 -18.97 -10.02 -6.38
CA ARG A 11 -17.71 -9.76 -7.10
C ARG A 11 -16.49 -10.06 -6.23
N ILE A 12 -16.51 -9.62 -4.95
CA ILE A 12 -15.42 -9.91 -4.01
C ILE A 12 -15.25 -11.43 -3.86
N GLU A 13 -16.34 -12.16 -3.63
CA GLU A 13 -16.27 -13.61 -3.42
C GLU A 13 -15.84 -14.36 -4.69
N SER A 14 -16.28 -13.93 -5.87
CA SER A 14 -15.83 -14.50 -7.15
C SER A 14 -14.31 -14.34 -7.32
N VAL A 15 -13.77 -13.13 -7.09
CA VAL A 15 -12.33 -12.90 -7.16
C VAL A 15 -11.58 -13.73 -6.10
N ALA A 16 -12.10 -13.81 -4.87
CA ALA A 16 -11.51 -14.62 -3.82
C ALA A 16 -11.49 -16.11 -4.15
N SER A 17 -12.55 -16.64 -4.81
CA SER A 17 -12.59 -18.02 -5.28
C SER A 17 -11.48 -18.30 -6.30
N ASN A 18 -11.34 -17.41 -7.30
CA ASN A 18 -10.29 -17.53 -8.31
C ASN A 18 -8.88 -17.51 -7.68
N LEU A 19 -8.67 -16.68 -6.65
CA LEU A 19 -7.38 -16.65 -5.93
C LEU A 19 -7.12 -17.95 -5.17
N ARG A 20 -8.16 -18.56 -4.53
CA ARG A 20 -8.03 -19.86 -3.86
C ARG A 20 -7.73 -20.97 -4.85
N GLU A 21 -8.40 -20.98 -6.00
CA GLU A 21 -8.19 -21.95 -7.09
C GLU A 21 -6.80 -21.84 -7.69
N ALA A 22 -6.23 -20.63 -7.73
CA ALA A 22 -4.82 -20.38 -8.08
C ALA A 22 -3.82 -20.83 -7.00
N GLY A 23 -4.27 -21.39 -5.88
CA GLY A 23 -3.43 -21.87 -4.80
C GLY A 23 -2.87 -20.79 -3.88
N LEU A 24 -3.43 -19.58 -3.93
CA LEU A 24 -2.97 -18.49 -3.07
C LEU A 24 -3.54 -18.63 -1.65
N SER A 25 -2.67 -18.60 -0.67
CA SER A 25 -2.99 -18.56 0.77
C SER A 25 -1.95 -17.72 1.50
N ALA A 26 -2.37 -16.98 2.51
CA ALA A 26 -1.45 -16.16 3.31
C ALA A 26 -2.06 -15.78 4.66
N GLU A 27 -1.19 -15.38 5.58
CA GLU A 27 -1.51 -14.79 6.87
C GLU A 27 -1.40 -13.27 6.81
N VAL A 28 -0.45 -12.77 6.01
CA VAL A 28 -0.13 -11.35 5.86
C VAL A 28 -0.13 -10.94 4.38
N LEU A 29 -0.78 -9.82 4.08
CA LEU A 29 -0.69 -9.14 2.78
C LEU A 29 0.40 -8.07 2.82
N CYS A 30 1.27 -8.04 1.81
CA CYS A 30 2.20 -6.94 1.56
C CYS A 30 1.95 -6.34 0.17
N VAL A 31 1.43 -5.12 0.10
CA VAL A 31 1.25 -4.42 -1.19
C VAL A 31 2.51 -3.63 -1.51
N LEU A 32 3.20 -4.03 -2.59
CA LEU A 32 4.48 -3.47 -2.99
C LEU A 32 4.28 -2.28 -3.93
N GLY A 33 4.76 -1.12 -3.52
CA GLY A 33 4.77 0.11 -4.30
C GLY A 33 5.85 0.13 -5.39
N SER A 34 5.88 1.22 -6.15
CA SER A 34 6.85 1.47 -7.23
C SER A 34 8.29 1.33 -6.74
N GLY A 35 9.11 0.56 -7.45
CA GLY A 35 10.50 0.28 -7.11
C GLY A 35 10.71 -0.83 -6.07
N LEU A 36 9.67 -1.34 -5.41
CA LEU A 36 9.76 -2.33 -4.34
C LEU A 36 9.38 -3.76 -4.76
N GLY A 37 8.94 -3.95 -6.01
CA GLY A 37 8.46 -5.24 -6.53
C GLY A 37 9.42 -6.40 -6.34
N GLY A 38 10.74 -6.17 -6.39
CA GLY A 38 11.77 -7.19 -6.19
C GLY A 38 11.77 -7.85 -4.80
N PHE A 39 11.07 -7.28 -3.81
CA PHE A 39 10.96 -7.92 -2.50
C PHE A 39 10.29 -9.31 -2.57
N ALA A 40 9.32 -9.51 -3.45
CA ALA A 40 8.66 -10.80 -3.62
C ALA A 40 9.62 -11.95 -4.00
N ASP A 41 10.80 -11.63 -4.52
CA ASP A 41 11.83 -12.62 -4.85
C ASP A 41 12.55 -13.19 -3.63
N ARG A 42 12.36 -12.58 -2.45
CA ARG A 42 12.88 -13.09 -1.15
C ARG A 42 12.00 -14.18 -0.54
N LEU A 43 10.77 -14.37 -1.03
CA LEU A 43 9.89 -15.42 -0.55
C LEU A 43 10.33 -16.80 -1.03
N GLU A 44 10.23 -17.80 -0.17
CA GLU A 44 10.43 -19.21 -0.49
C GLU A 44 9.12 -19.86 -0.93
N ASP A 45 9.15 -21.01 -1.62
CA ASP A 45 7.99 -21.80 -2.04
C ASP A 45 6.89 -20.97 -2.72
N ARG A 46 7.28 -20.18 -3.71
CA ARG A 46 6.44 -19.20 -4.36
C ARG A 46 5.37 -19.82 -5.25
N VAL A 47 4.17 -19.26 -5.15
CA VAL A 47 3.06 -19.44 -6.09
C VAL A 47 2.70 -18.07 -6.64
N GLU A 48 2.65 -17.95 -7.96
CA GLU A 48 2.37 -16.69 -8.66
C GLU A 48 1.03 -16.75 -9.39
N CYS A 49 0.30 -15.63 -9.39
CA CYS A 49 -0.95 -15.49 -10.12
C CYS A 49 -1.04 -14.09 -10.71
N SER A 50 -1.10 -13.98 -12.05
CA SER A 50 -1.27 -12.70 -12.72
C SER A 50 -2.65 -12.12 -12.45
N TYR A 51 -2.76 -10.80 -12.25
CA TYR A 51 -4.07 -10.13 -12.17
C TYR A 51 -4.89 -10.35 -13.44
N ALA A 52 -4.21 -10.56 -14.57
CA ALA A 52 -4.86 -10.84 -15.86
C ALA A 52 -5.57 -12.18 -15.90
N ASP A 53 -5.14 -13.14 -15.08
CA ASP A 53 -5.68 -14.49 -15.01
C ASP A 53 -6.82 -14.62 -13.97
N VAL A 54 -7.07 -13.56 -13.21
CA VAL A 54 -8.16 -13.50 -12.22
C VAL A 54 -9.35 -12.73 -12.79
N GLU A 55 -10.43 -13.45 -13.11
CA GLU A 55 -11.62 -12.83 -13.66
C GLU A 55 -12.20 -11.77 -12.72
N GLY A 56 -12.49 -10.60 -13.26
CA GLY A 56 -13.07 -9.47 -12.53
C GLY A 56 -12.07 -8.61 -11.76
N LEU A 57 -10.80 -9.01 -11.67
CA LEU A 57 -9.76 -8.18 -11.03
C LEU A 57 -9.25 -7.10 -12.00
N PRO A 58 -9.16 -5.82 -11.57
CA PRO A 58 -8.57 -4.77 -12.39
C PRO A 58 -7.08 -5.02 -12.68
N ARG A 59 -6.64 -4.65 -13.88
CA ARG A 59 -5.24 -4.76 -14.31
C ARG A 59 -4.55 -3.41 -14.17
N SER A 60 -3.34 -3.40 -13.65
CA SER A 60 -2.52 -2.19 -13.64
C SER A 60 -1.94 -1.90 -15.03
N SER A 61 -2.00 -0.64 -15.44
CA SER A 61 -1.37 -0.12 -16.65
C SER A 61 -0.09 0.66 -16.36
N VAL A 62 0.29 0.79 -15.08
CA VAL A 62 1.41 1.62 -14.64
C VAL A 62 2.75 0.91 -14.89
N PRO A 63 3.71 1.53 -15.60
CA PRO A 63 5.04 0.99 -15.78
C PRO A 63 5.72 0.71 -14.42
N GLY A 64 6.35 -0.47 -14.30
CA GLY A 64 7.01 -0.90 -13.07
C GLY A 64 6.13 -1.69 -12.10
N HIS A 65 4.82 -1.81 -12.38
CA HIS A 65 3.92 -2.71 -11.67
C HIS A 65 3.79 -4.03 -12.44
N ALA A 66 4.24 -5.15 -11.83
CA ALA A 66 4.18 -6.46 -12.48
C ALA A 66 2.74 -6.97 -12.66
N GLY A 67 1.79 -6.48 -11.85
CA GLY A 67 0.37 -6.83 -11.93
C GLY A 67 0.12 -8.30 -11.60
N ARG A 68 0.71 -8.80 -10.52
CA ARG A 68 0.53 -10.18 -10.04
C ARG A 68 0.55 -10.28 -8.52
N PHE A 69 -0.03 -11.34 -8.02
CA PHE A 69 0.17 -11.82 -6.66
C PHE A 69 1.30 -12.85 -6.63
N VAL A 70 2.11 -12.80 -5.58
CA VAL A 70 3.13 -13.79 -5.27
C VAL A 70 2.93 -14.23 -3.82
N ALA A 71 2.45 -15.44 -3.59
CA ALA A 71 2.40 -16.05 -2.28
C ALA A 71 3.66 -16.85 -2.04
N GLY A 72 4.20 -16.81 -0.84
CA GLY A 72 5.38 -17.58 -0.46
C GLY A 72 5.60 -17.60 1.04
N THR A 73 6.69 -18.18 1.49
CA THR A 73 7.04 -18.30 2.90
C THR A 73 8.20 -17.38 3.24
N LEU A 74 8.13 -16.72 4.39
CA LEU A 74 9.18 -15.88 4.95
C LEU A 74 9.26 -16.18 6.44
N ASP A 75 10.40 -16.70 6.90
CA ASP A 75 10.58 -17.15 8.29
C ASP A 75 9.43 -18.01 8.83
N GLY A 76 8.93 -18.93 7.99
CA GLY A 76 7.84 -19.86 8.34
C GLY A 76 6.43 -19.26 8.25
N VAL A 77 6.27 -17.97 7.95
CA VAL A 77 4.98 -17.29 7.80
C VAL A 77 4.59 -17.18 6.31
N ARG A 78 3.34 -17.46 6.00
CA ARG A 78 2.82 -17.31 4.62
C ARG A 78 2.49 -15.85 4.33
N ILE A 79 3.23 -15.27 3.40
CA ILE A 79 3.10 -13.89 2.94
C ILE A 79 2.51 -13.88 1.53
N LEU A 80 1.58 -12.98 1.26
CA LEU A 80 1.09 -12.65 -0.08
C LEU A 80 1.58 -11.26 -0.48
N CYS A 81 2.47 -11.18 -1.44
CA CYS A 81 2.88 -9.94 -2.06
C CYS A 81 1.97 -9.59 -3.24
N ALA A 82 1.37 -8.40 -3.22
CA ALA A 82 0.80 -7.78 -4.41
C ALA A 82 1.91 -6.97 -5.11
N GLN A 83 2.47 -7.51 -6.20
CA GLN A 83 3.51 -6.84 -6.99
C GLN A 83 2.91 -5.79 -7.92
N GLY A 84 2.65 -4.61 -7.37
CA GLY A 84 1.98 -3.49 -8.02
C GLY A 84 0.52 -3.38 -7.61
N ARG A 85 -0.05 -2.23 -7.95
CA ARG A 85 -1.43 -1.85 -7.64
C ARG A 85 -2.04 -1.07 -8.79
N VAL A 86 -3.35 -0.92 -8.75
CA VAL A 86 -4.10 -0.02 -9.63
C VAL A 86 -4.34 1.33 -8.93
N HIS A 87 -4.56 2.38 -9.71
CA HIS A 87 -4.74 3.75 -9.21
C HIS A 87 -6.04 4.37 -9.73
N LEU A 88 -6.55 5.38 -9.04
CA LEU A 88 -7.76 6.10 -9.47
C LEU A 88 -7.63 6.72 -10.85
N TYR A 89 -6.45 7.24 -11.21
CA TYR A 89 -6.22 7.84 -12.51
C TYR A 89 -6.25 6.84 -13.69
N GLU A 90 -6.32 5.53 -13.40
CA GLU A 90 -6.56 4.50 -14.42
C GLU A 90 -8.06 4.37 -14.77
N GLY A 91 -8.91 5.24 -14.22
CA GLY A 91 -10.36 5.31 -14.53
C GLY A 91 -11.22 4.40 -13.67
N LEU A 92 -10.67 3.85 -12.58
CA LEU A 92 -11.36 2.96 -11.65
C LEU A 92 -12.12 3.74 -10.57
N SER A 93 -13.27 3.22 -10.16
CA SER A 93 -13.93 3.67 -8.93
C SER A 93 -13.11 3.26 -7.69
N PRO A 94 -13.30 3.96 -6.54
CA PRO A 94 -12.66 3.57 -5.28
C PRO A 94 -12.90 2.11 -4.90
N PHE A 95 -14.07 1.58 -5.25
CA PHE A 95 -14.43 0.21 -4.95
C PHE A 95 -13.69 -0.79 -5.84
N GLU A 96 -13.63 -0.54 -7.15
CA GLU A 96 -12.88 -1.39 -8.10
C GLU A 96 -11.39 -1.42 -7.76
N LEU A 97 -10.84 -0.26 -7.40
CA LEU A 97 -9.45 -0.14 -6.97
C LEU A 97 -9.13 -1.07 -5.78
N THR A 98 -10.05 -1.22 -4.83
CA THR A 98 -9.83 -1.99 -3.61
C THR A 98 -10.30 -3.44 -3.68
N LEU A 99 -10.85 -3.87 -4.82
CA LEU A 99 -11.41 -5.21 -5.00
C LEU A 99 -10.42 -6.34 -4.68
N GLY A 100 -9.15 -6.19 -5.10
CA GLY A 100 -8.09 -7.16 -4.81
C GLY A 100 -7.81 -7.29 -3.32
N VAL A 101 -7.71 -6.18 -2.60
CA VAL A 101 -7.49 -6.16 -1.14
C VAL A 101 -8.66 -6.83 -0.42
N ARG A 102 -9.90 -6.52 -0.79
CA ARG A 102 -11.10 -7.13 -0.22
C ARG A 102 -11.17 -8.63 -0.48
N ALA A 103 -10.83 -9.07 -1.70
CA ALA A 103 -10.79 -10.48 -2.04
C ALA A 103 -9.72 -11.24 -1.24
N VAL A 104 -8.55 -10.64 -1.05
CA VAL A 104 -7.47 -11.22 -0.22
C VAL A 104 -7.91 -11.38 1.24
N ALA A 105 -8.68 -10.45 1.81
CA ALA A 105 -9.26 -10.60 3.14
C ALA A 105 -10.11 -11.87 3.26
N ARG A 106 -10.85 -12.26 2.19
CA ARG A 106 -11.65 -13.50 2.14
C ARG A 106 -10.80 -14.78 2.12
N LEU A 107 -9.49 -14.68 1.87
CA LEU A 107 -8.56 -15.81 2.02
C LEU A 107 -8.18 -16.07 3.49
N GLY A 108 -8.64 -15.23 4.42
CA GLY A 108 -8.35 -15.34 5.84
C GLY A 108 -7.14 -14.50 6.30
N VAL A 109 -6.61 -13.64 5.44
CA VAL A 109 -5.54 -12.68 5.77
C VAL A 109 -6.02 -11.73 6.87
N ARG A 110 -5.21 -11.54 7.91
CA ARG A 110 -5.56 -10.73 9.09
C ARG A 110 -4.77 -9.45 9.23
N ALA A 111 -3.60 -9.35 8.58
CA ALA A 111 -2.76 -8.17 8.62
C ALA A 111 -2.34 -7.74 7.22
N ALA A 112 -2.26 -6.43 7.00
CA ALA A 112 -1.85 -5.86 5.72
C ALA A 112 -0.84 -4.74 5.90
N LEU A 113 0.25 -4.81 5.15
CA LEU A 113 1.23 -3.74 5.01
C LEU A 113 1.14 -3.13 3.61
N PHE A 114 0.86 -1.84 3.56
CA PHE A 114 0.85 -1.09 2.32
C PHE A 114 2.13 -0.27 2.18
N THR A 115 2.87 -0.49 1.09
CA THR A 115 4.06 0.30 0.80
C THR A 115 3.83 1.19 -0.42
N ASN A 116 4.50 2.33 -0.47
CA ASN A 116 4.41 3.26 -1.60
C ASN A 116 5.69 4.08 -1.77
N ALA A 117 5.84 4.68 -2.96
CA ALA A 117 6.70 5.82 -3.20
C ALA A 117 5.89 7.09 -2.97
N ALA A 118 6.49 8.10 -2.34
CA ALA A 118 5.83 9.35 -2.01
C ALA A 118 6.76 10.56 -2.19
N GLY A 119 6.17 11.71 -2.54
CA GLY A 119 6.84 13.00 -2.51
C GLY A 119 6.91 13.55 -1.07
N GLY A 120 8.10 13.92 -0.61
CA GLY A 120 8.29 14.52 0.71
C GLY A 120 7.76 15.95 0.76
N LEU A 121 6.93 16.24 1.75
CA LEU A 121 6.45 17.59 2.06
C LEU A 121 7.33 18.31 3.09
N ARG A 122 8.26 17.59 3.71
CA ARG A 122 9.27 18.10 4.65
C ARG A 122 10.60 18.33 3.94
N SER A 123 11.14 19.52 4.04
CA SER A 123 12.43 19.86 3.41
C SER A 123 13.63 19.13 4.01
N GLU A 124 13.50 18.68 5.26
CA GLU A 124 14.51 17.95 6.00
C GLU A 124 14.51 16.44 5.73
N TRP A 125 13.56 15.94 4.95
CA TRP A 125 13.49 14.51 4.61
C TRP A 125 14.08 14.26 3.22
N GLU A 126 15.31 13.85 3.18
CA GLU A 126 16.02 13.54 1.94
C GLU A 126 15.40 12.34 1.20
N PRO A 127 15.50 12.32 -0.14
CA PRO A 127 15.16 11.15 -0.92
C PRO A 127 15.81 9.85 -0.39
N GLY A 128 15.04 8.79 -0.27
CA GLY A 128 15.43 7.54 0.39
C GLY A 128 15.02 7.47 1.87
N THR A 129 14.47 8.52 2.46
CA THR A 129 13.88 8.48 3.80
C THR A 129 12.69 7.50 3.83
N LEU A 130 12.64 6.66 4.85
CA LEU A 130 11.50 5.80 5.13
C LEU A 130 10.57 6.48 6.14
N MET A 131 9.26 6.42 5.89
CA MET A 131 8.25 6.99 6.75
C MET A 131 7.16 5.97 7.08
N ARG A 132 6.95 5.69 8.36
CA ARG A 132 5.76 4.99 8.83
C ARG A 132 4.57 5.95 8.78
N ILE A 133 3.49 5.52 8.15
CA ILE A 133 2.24 6.26 8.11
C ILE A 133 1.55 6.13 9.47
N THR A 134 1.28 7.25 10.13
CA THR A 134 0.58 7.30 11.41
C THR A 134 -0.84 7.83 11.28
N ASP A 135 -1.09 8.61 10.22
CA ASP A 135 -2.40 9.16 9.88
C ASP A 135 -2.46 9.50 8.39
N HIS A 136 -3.62 9.89 7.90
CA HIS A 136 -3.78 10.27 6.51
C HIS A 136 -4.76 11.42 6.28
N VAL A 137 -4.58 12.08 5.13
CA VAL A 137 -5.56 13.01 4.57
C VAL A 137 -6.02 12.45 3.21
N ASN A 138 -7.27 12.02 3.11
CA ASN A 138 -7.84 11.54 1.87
C ASN A 138 -8.33 12.69 0.98
N ARG A 139 -7.59 12.98 -0.10
CA ARG A 139 -7.97 13.94 -1.15
C ARG A 139 -8.31 13.27 -2.47
N GLN A 140 -8.50 11.95 -2.49
CA GLN A 140 -8.81 11.17 -3.69
C GLN A 140 -10.28 11.29 -4.14
N GLY A 141 -11.10 12.04 -3.41
CA GLY A 141 -12.46 12.39 -3.85
C GLY A 141 -13.50 11.29 -3.70
N GLY A 142 -13.22 10.21 -2.96
CA GLY A 142 -14.16 9.12 -2.76
C GLY A 142 -13.81 8.25 -1.55
N SER A 143 -14.73 7.31 -1.24
CA SER A 143 -14.58 6.31 -0.21
C SER A 143 -14.71 4.90 -0.83
N PRO A 144 -13.92 3.92 -0.40
CA PRO A 144 -14.06 2.55 -0.85
C PRO A 144 -15.14 1.78 -0.07
N LEU A 145 -15.76 2.40 0.94
CA LEU A 145 -16.73 1.74 1.81
C LEU A 145 -18.06 1.51 1.11
N LEU A 146 -18.66 0.36 1.34
CA LEU A 146 -20.03 0.07 0.95
C LEU A 146 -21.03 0.69 1.92
N PRO A 147 -22.27 0.97 1.46
CA PRO A 147 -23.36 1.37 2.35
C PRO A 147 -23.54 0.35 3.49
N GLY A 148 -23.45 0.85 4.74
CA GLY A 148 -23.55 0.02 5.95
C GLY A 148 -22.21 -0.50 6.48
N GLU A 149 -21.12 -0.36 5.77
CA GLU A 149 -19.78 -0.55 6.33
C GLU A 149 -19.43 0.66 7.22
N GLY A 150 -19.08 0.41 8.47
CA GLY A 150 -18.58 1.43 9.38
C GLY A 150 -17.14 1.80 9.02
N GLY A 151 -16.87 3.08 8.87
CA GLY A 151 -15.50 3.58 8.83
C GLY A 151 -14.98 3.74 10.26
N ALA A 152 -13.94 3.03 10.63
CA ALA A 152 -13.39 3.08 11.98
C ALA A 152 -12.27 4.14 12.15
N GLY A 153 -12.38 5.27 11.49
CA GLY A 153 -11.42 6.37 11.66
C GLY A 153 -10.06 6.09 11.01
N ASN A 154 -9.00 6.11 11.79
CA ASN A 154 -7.63 5.97 11.30
C ASN A 154 -7.22 4.49 11.16
N PRO A 155 -7.07 3.94 9.93
CA PRO A 155 -6.69 2.55 9.72
C PRO A 155 -5.26 2.22 10.18
N TRP A 156 -4.41 3.22 10.36
CA TRP A 156 -3.00 3.07 10.73
C TRP A 156 -2.78 2.98 12.24
N ALA A 157 -3.80 3.30 13.03
CA ALA A 157 -3.79 3.22 14.49
C ALA A 157 -4.61 1.99 14.95
N THR A 158 -4.08 0.79 14.73
CA THR A 158 -4.73 -0.45 15.12
C THR A 158 -4.24 -0.92 16.50
N GLU A 159 -5.15 -1.53 17.27
CA GLU A 159 -4.81 -2.16 18.57
C GLU A 159 -3.83 -3.34 18.41
N ALA A 160 -3.70 -3.88 17.20
CA ALA A 160 -2.77 -4.96 16.88
C ALA A 160 -1.28 -4.55 16.95
N GLY A 161 -0.97 -3.28 17.17
CA GLY A 161 0.42 -2.83 17.39
C GLY A 161 1.34 -2.96 16.17
N LEU A 162 0.80 -3.04 14.94
CA LEU A 162 1.64 -3.21 13.74
C LEU A 162 2.60 -2.03 13.52
N GLY A 163 2.17 -0.83 13.87
CA GLY A 163 3.00 0.36 13.80
C GLY A 163 4.20 0.28 14.76
N GLU A 164 3.94 -0.15 15.98
CA GLU A 164 4.94 -0.35 17.02
C GLU A 164 5.92 -1.48 16.65
N ALA A 165 5.44 -2.54 16.01
CA ALA A 165 6.30 -3.61 15.50
C ALA A 165 7.26 -3.10 14.41
N ILE A 166 6.80 -2.22 13.51
CA ILE A 166 7.68 -1.56 12.52
C ILE A 166 8.76 -0.74 13.22
N ASP A 167 8.37 0.09 14.20
CA ASP A 167 9.30 0.95 14.93
C ASP A 167 10.36 0.13 15.68
N SER A 168 9.94 -0.93 16.38
CA SER A 168 10.85 -1.83 17.11
C SER A 168 11.85 -2.52 16.18
N VAL A 169 11.37 -3.07 15.04
CA VAL A 169 12.26 -3.71 14.06
C VAL A 169 13.23 -2.69 13.45
N ALA A 170 12.77 -1.49 13.15
CA ALA A 170 13.63 -0.44 12.61
C ALA A 170 14.76 -0.08 13.59
N GLU A 171 14.45 0.06 14.88
CA GLU A 171 15.43 0.30 15.94
C GLU A 171 16.42 -0.87 16.07
N GLU A 172 15.92 -2.11 16.15
CA GLU A 172 16.75 -3.33 16.25
C GLU A 172 17.72 -3.49 15.06
N ARG A 173 17.31 -3.05 13.87
CA ARG A 173 18.12 -3.12 12.65
C ARG A 173 18.96 -1.88 12.38
N GLY A 174 18.85 -0.85 13.22
CA GLY A 174 19.54 0.45 13.00
C GLY A 174 19.03 1.18 11.75
N ILE A 175 17.78 0.94 11.33
CA ILE A 175 17.17 1.58 10.17
C ILE A 175 16.45 2.84 10.63
N ALA A 176 16.94 4.02 10.20
CA ALA A 176 16.26 5.28 10.47
C ALA A 176 14.89 5.33 9.78
N ILE A 177 13.84 5.59 10.55
CA ILE A 177 12.47 5.73 10.06
C ILE A 177 11.84 6.99 10.64
N GLN A 178 11.09 7.72 9.82
CA GLN A 178 10.25 8.84 10.23
C GLN A 178 8.82 8.38 10.50
N ARG A 179 8.03 9.21 11.17
CA ARG A 179 6.59 9.02 11.37
C ARG A 179 5.87 10.23 10.83
N GLY A 180 4.77 10.02 10.10
CA GLY A 180 4.10 11.15 9.47
C GLY A 180 2.72 10.85 8.89
N VAL A 181 2.10 11.93 8.44
CA VAL A 181 0.78 11.98 7.81
C VAL A 181 0.93 11.85 6.29
N TYR A 182 0.30 10.83 5.71
CA TYR A 182 0.29 10.62 4.27
C TYR A 182 -0.93 11.29 3.63
N VAL A 183 -0.71 12.16 2.66
CA VAL A 183 -1.79 12.77 1.87
C VAL A 183 -1.98 11.99 0.57
N ALA A 184 -3.17 11.45 0.36
CA ALA A 184 -3.54 10.76 -0.86
C ALA A 184 -4.26 11.70 -1.82
N VAL A 185 -3.72 11.86 -3.04
CA VAL A 185 -4.30 12.66 -4.13
C VAL A 185 -4.67 11.78 -5.33
N PRO A 186 -5.57 12.20 -6.24
CA PRO A 186 -5.99 11.35 -7.35
C PRO A 186 -4.90 11.11 -8.42
N GLY A 187 -4.01 12.07 -8.68
CA GLY A 187 -3.10 12.02 -9.85
C GLY A 187 -3.85 12.12 -11.19
N PRO A 188 -3.22 11.79 -12.36
CA PRO A 188 -1.82 11.40 -12.51
C PRO A 188 -0.84 12.59 -12.55
N SER A 189 -1.33 13.84 -12.61
CA SER A 189 -0.45 15.02 -12.56
C SER A 189 0.15 15.19 -11.18
N TYR A 190 1.43 15.55 -11.13
CA TYR A 190 2.06 16.00 -9.90
C TYR A 190 1.44 17.32 -9.42
N GLU A 191 1.57 17.55 -8.12
CA GLU A 191 1.07 18.75 -7.46
C GLU A 191 1.83 19.99 -7.92
N THR A 192 1.14 21.12 -7.99
CA THR A 192 1.77 22.44 -8.13
C THR A 192 2.40 22.89 -6.82
N PRO A 193 3.35 23.83 -6.84
CA PRO A 193 3.89 24.41 -5.59
C PRO A 193 2.83 25.03 -4.67
N ALA A 194 1.71 25.51 -5.22
CA ALA A 194 0.59 26.06 -4.43
C ALA A 194 -0.18 24.94 -3.72
N GLU A 195 -0.45 23.83 -4.41
CA GLU A 195 -1.05 22.63 -3.82
C GLU A 195 -0.15 22.03 -2.73
N VAL A 196 1.16 21.95 -2.98
CA VAL A 196 2.12 21.46 -1.97
C VAL A 196 2.09 22.31 -0.71
N ARG A 197 2.06 23.67 -0.82
CA ARG A 197 1.92 24.53 0.36
C ARG A 197 0.61 24.25 1.11
N PHE A 198 -0.50 24.11 0.39
CA PHE A 198 -1.80 23.78 0.97
C PHE A 198 -1.77 22.45 1.73
N LEU A 199 -1.19 21.38 1.14
CA LEU A 199 -1.09 20.05 1.77
C LEU A 199 -0.25 20.10 3.05
N ARG A 200 0.83 20.90 3.08
CA ARG A 200 1.64 21.13 4.29
C ARG A 200 0.85 21.84 5.39
N GLU A 201 0.07 22.85 5.04
CA GLU A 201 -0.78 23.58 6.00
C GLU A 201 -1.85 22.67 6.62
N PHE A 202 -2.32 21.65 5.88
CA PHE A 202 -3.20 20.60 6.40
C PHE A 202 -2.48 19.55 7.25
N GLY A 203 -1.20 19.71 7.50
CA GLY A 203 -0.42 18.81 8.36
C GLY A 203 0.12 17.56 7.63
N GLY A 204 0.14 17.54 6.29
CA GLY A 204 0.75 16.46 5.52
C GLY A 204 2.27 16.48 5.60
N ASP A 205 2.87 15.28 5.65
CA ASP A 205 4.31 15.07 5.68
C ASP A 205 4.83 14.42 4.39
N ALA A 206 3.98 13.65 3.72
CA ALA A 206 4.25 13.03 2.42
C ALA A 206 2.99 13.04 1.55
N VAL A 207 3.14 13.05 0.22
CA VAL A 207 2.05 13.01 -0.74
C VAL A 207 2.24 11.90 -1.78
N GLY A 208 1.15 11.24 -2.15
CA GLY A 208 1.16 10.24 -3.21
C GLY A 208 -0.24 9.91 -3.70
N MET A 209 -0.35 8.94 -4.63
CA MET A 209 -1.56 8.72 -5.42
C MET A 209 -2.23 7.35 -5.14
N SER A 210 -2.00 6.75 -3.94
CA SER A 210 -2.44 5.39 -3.61
C SER A 210 -2.72 5.21 -2.12
N THR A 211 -2.77 3.95 -1.67
CA THR A 211 -2.59 3.49 -0.29
C THR A 211 -3.78 3.73 0.64
N VAL A 212 -4.35 4.94 0.68
CA VAL A 212 -5.38 5.30 1.67
C VAL A 212 -6.67 4.51 1.44
N LEU A 213 -7.17 4.46 0.20
CA LEU A 213 -8.39 3.70 -0.11
C LEU A 213 -8.20 2.21 0.17
N GLU A 214 -7.01 1.67 -0.12
CA GLU A 214 -6.67 0.27 0.15
C GLU A 214 -6.64 -0.01 1.65
N GLY A 215 -6.00 0.87 2.45
CA GLY A 215 -5.95 0.74 3.91
C GLY A 215 -7.34 0.82 4.56
N VAL A 216 -8.18 1.76 4.11
CA VAL A 216 -9.57 1.89 4.58
C VAL A 216 -10.40 0.65 4.23
N ALA A 217 -10.24 0.09 3.02
CA ALA A 217 -10.94 -1.13 2.63
C ALA A 217 -10.44 -2.35 3.41
N ALA A 218 -9.13 -2.47 3.64
CA ALA A 218 -8.55 -3.54 4.45
C ALA A 218 -9.09 -3.53 5.88
N GLN A 219 -9.16 -2.35 6.51
CA GLN A 219 -9.73 -2.19 7.85
C GLN A 219 -11.22 -2.56 7.87
N ALA A 220 -11.99 -2.16 6.85
CA ALA A 220 -13.42 -2.51 6.75
C ALA A 220 -13.65 -4.03 6.61
N GLU A 221 -12.69 -4.76 6.05
CA GLU A 221 -12.69 -6.23 6.00
C GLU A 221 -12.12 -6.89 7.28
N GLY A 222 -11.76 -6.10 8.30
CA GLY A 222 -11.29 -6.59 9.59
C GLY A 222 -9.80 -6.92 9.64
N MET A 223 -9.00 -6.48 8.68
CA MET A 223 -7.55 -6.60 8.74
C MET A 223 -6.94 -5.53 9.64
N ALA A 224 -5.91 -5.88 10.40
CA ALA A 224 -4.99 -4.90 10.98
C ALA A 224 -4.13 -4.29 9.86
N VAL A 225 -3.89 -2.97 9.92
CA VAL A 225 -3.28 -2.24 8.80
C VAL A 225 -2.06 -1.47 9.25
N ALA A 226 -1.00 -1.50 8.45
CA ALA A 226 0.15 -0.62 8.58
C ALA A 226 0.55 -0.05 7.22
N GLY A 227 1.25 1.09 7.23
CA GLY A 227 1.71 1.76 6.02
C GLY A 227 3.15 2.25 6.14
N LEU A 228 3.91 2.05 5.07
CA LEU A 228 5.29 2.51 4.92
C LEU A 228 5.47 3.25 3.60
N SER A 229 5.96 4.47 3.65
CA SER A 229 6.34 5.25 2.47
C SER A 229 7.86 5.29 2.31
N CYS A 230 8.33 5.20 1.07
CA CYS A 230 9.65 5.64 0.69
C CYS A 230 9.54 7.06 0.12
N ILE A 231 10.19 8.03 0.71
CA ILE A 231 10.28 9.38 0.16
C ILE A 231 11.25 9.31 -1.02
N THR A 232 10.74 9.42 -2.23
CA THR A 232 11.55 9.25 -3.45
C THR A 232 12.04 10.57 -4.04
N ASN A 233 11.38 11.66 -3.69
CA ASN A 233 11.69 13.01 -4.14
C ASN A 233 11.10 14.03 -3.17
N HIS A 234 11.58 15.25 -3.21
CA HIS A 234 10.84 16.37 -2.62
C HIS A 234 9.62 16.72 -3.51
N ALA A 235 8.49 17.03 -2.92
CA ALA A 235 7.32 17.52 -3.66
C ALA A 235 7.61 18.90 -4.31
N ALA A 236 6.80 19.27 -5.31
CA ALA A 236 7.03 20.46 -6.12
C ALA A 236 7.16 21.74 -5.28
N GLY A 237 8.24 22.50 -5.50
CA GLY A 237 8.50 23.77 -4.82
C GLY A 237 9.07 23.64 -3.40
N ILE A 238 9.36 22.44 -2.91
CA ILE A 238 10.13 22.21 -1.68
C ILE A 238 11.61 22.50 -1.94
N THR A 239 12.12 22.03 -3.07
CA THR A 239 13.47 22.35 -3.57
C THR A 239 13.37 22.94 -4.98
N ALA A 240 14.49 23.44 -5.51
CA ALA A 240 14.55 23.96 -6.89
C ALA A 240 14.62 22.86 -7.98
N ALA A 241 14.76 21.59 -7.59
CA ALA A 241 14.86 20.48 -8.52
C ALA A 241 13.52 20.22 -9.23
N ALA A 242 13.57 19.91 -10.53
CA ALA A 242 12.39 19.48 -11.28
C ALA A 242 12.04 18.02 -10.94
N LEU A 243 10.76 17.71 -10.86
CA LEU A 243 10.28 16.33 -10.62
C LEU A 243 10.41 15.48 -11.89
N SER A 244 10.88 14.24 -11.72
CA SER A 244 11.01 13.25 -12.77
C SER A 244 10.58 11.88 -12.28
N HIS A 245 9.70 11.22 -13.03
CA HIS A 245 9.29 9.83 -12.71
C HIS A 245 10.48 8.85 -12.75
N ALA A 246 11.46 9.11 -13.62
CA ALA A 246 12.67 8.29 -13.68
C ALA A 246 13.50 8.38 -12.40
N GLU A 247 13.60 9.57 -11.79
CA GLU A 247 14.28 9.77 -10.50
C GLU A 247 13.52 9.07 -9.36
N VAL A 248 12.19 9.14 -9.36
CA VAL A 248 11.34 8.42 -8.40
C VAL A 248 11.65 6.92 -8.41
N LEU A 249 11.73 6.32 -9.60
CA LEU A 249 12.05 4.89 -9.75
C LEU A 249 13.48 4.58 -9.32
N GLU A 250 14.44 5.46 -9.64
CA GLU A 250 15.86 5.26 -9.30
C GLU A 250 16.08 5.32 -7.78
N VAL A 251 15.54 6.34 -7.10
CA VAL A 251 15.63 6.47 -5.64
C VAL A 251 14.90 5.31 -4.96
N GLY A 252 13.72 4.91 -5.45
CA GLY A 252 12.99 3.75 -4.97
C GLY A 252 13.85 2.48 -5.05
N ARG A 253 14.57 2.27 -6.17
CA ARG A 253 15.47 1.13 -6.35
C ARG A 253 16.68 1.19 -5.42
N GLN A 254 17.28 2.36 -5.20
CA GLN A 254 18.39 2.53 -4.26
C GLN A 254 17.97 2.28 -2.80
N ALA A 255 16.76 2.69 -2.43
CA ALA A 255 16.19 2.42 -1.11
C ALA A 255 15.71 0.97 -0.94
N ALA A 256 15.48 0.23 -2.06
CA ALA A 256 14.83 -1.08 -2.05
C ALA A 256 15.54 -2.13 -1.18
N ALA A 257 16.87 -2.13 -1.11
CA ALA A 257 17.61 -3.06 -0.27
C ALA A 257 17.28 -2.84 1.21
N ARG A 258 17.45 -1.61 1.71
CA ARG A 258 17.17 -1.24 3.10
C ARG A 258 15.69 -1.38 3.45
N PHE A 259 14.80 -1.01 2.52
CA PHE A 259 13.38 -1.19 2.67
C PHE A 259 13.02 -2.68 2.73
N GLY A 260 13.62 -3.50 1.85
CA GLY A 260 13.45 -4.95 1.83
C GLY A 260 13.91 -5.62 3.12
N ASP A 261 15.03 -5.18 3.70
CA ASP A 261 15.54 -5.69 4.97
C ASP A 261 14.57 -5.38 6.15
N LEU A 262 13.90 -4.21 6.10
CA LEU A 262 12.85 -3.86 7.06
C LEU A 262 11.62 -4.76 6.86
N LEU A 263 11.16 -4.94 5.61
CA LEU A 263 10.00 -5.79 5.29
C LEU A 263 10.24 -7.25 5.71
N GLU A 264 11.44 -7.78 5.41
CA GLU A 264 11.82 -9.15 5.76
C GLU A 264 11.74 -9.42 7.25
N ALA A 265 12.13 -8.45 8.08
CA ALA A 265 12.10 -8.60 9.52
C ALA A 265 10.73 -8.29 10.16
N VAL A 266 9.90 -7.44 9.53
CA VAL A 266 8.62 -7.00 10.13
C VAL A 266 7.44 -7.88 9.75
N LEU A 267 7.37 -8.37 8.48
CA LEU A 267 6.22 -9.12 8.00
C LEU A 267 5.92 -10.39 8.81
N PRO A 268 6.92 -11.20 9.23
CA PRO A 268 6.64 -12.36 10.07
C PRO A 268 6.05 -12.01 11.43
N ARG A 269 6.35 -10.82 11.99
CA ARG A 269 5.77 -10.36 13.26
C ARG A 269 4.29 -10.01 13.14
N PHE A 270 3.82 -9.63 11.96
CA PHE A 270 2.42 -9.28 11.71
C PHE A 270 1.47 -10.49 11.80
N ALA A 271 1.96 -11.69 11.59
CA ALA A 271 1.17 -12.91 11.76
C ALA A 271 0.90 -13.25 13.26
N GLN A 272 1.60 -12.59 14.17
CA GLN A 272 1.49 -12.82 15.63
C GLN A 272 0.62 -11.76 16.31
N ALA A 273 0.19 -10.73 15.56
CA ALA A 273 -0.55 -9.57 16.06
C ALA A 273 -2.09 -9.77 16.11
#